data_487ce1b897ff53ac9466119c8f50a7c0
#
_entry.id   487ce1b897ff53ac9466119c8f50a7c0
#
_cell.length_a   1.000
_cell.length_b   1.000
_cell.length_c   1.000
_cell.angle_alpha   90.00
_cell.angle_beta   90.00
_cell.angle_gamma   90.00
#
_symmetry.space_group_name_H-M   'P 1'
#
loop_
_entity.id
_entity.type
_entity.pdbx_description
1 polymer ?
#
loop_
_entity_poly.entity_id
_entity_poly.type
_entity_poly.pdbx_seq_one_letter_code
_entity_poly.pdbx_strand_id
1 'polypeptide(L)'
;TFSNHWMRKYPNLIRDYIPTAPNQLWVSDITYIEMAGRFAYLALVTDAYSHKIVGWELAPSLRACNALAALKMALNSLPEGYSGLIHHSDRGSQYCSASYVNLLTQHKVQISMTESGDPLENAIAERINGILKTEWIYDVKLKSWQETINFISRIIDLYNNQRPHQSISYMVP
;
A
#
# COMPACT_ATOMS: atom_id res chain seq x y z
N THR A 1 -12.28 -1.97 5.18
CA THR A 1 -12.72 -1.27 3.94
C THR A 1 -14.14 -1.67 3.60
N PHE A 2 -14.97 -0.71 3.17
CA PHE A 2 -16.33 -0.99 2.71
C PHE A 2 -16.28 -1.49 1.27
N SER A 3 -16.41 -2.81 1.07
CA SER A 3 -16.41 -3.43 -0.26
C SER A 3 -17.81 -3.52 -0.89
N ASN A 4 -18.86 -3.31 -0.09
CA ASN A 4 -20.25 -3.36 -0.58
C ASN A 4 -20.75 -1.97 -1.00
N HIS A 5 -20.38 -1.54 -2.21
CA HIS A 5 -20.76 -0.27 -2.81
C HIS A 5 -21.02 -0.43 -4.31
N TRP A 6 -21.65 0.56 -4.94
CA TRP A 6 -22.06 0.56 -6.35
C TRP A 6 -20.94 0.87 -7.36
N MET A 7 -19.76 1.35 -6.92
CA MET A 7 -18.64 1.71 -7.80
C MET A 7 -18.13 0.50 -8.56
N ARG A 8 -17.56 0.74 -9.75
CA ARG A 8 -17.01 -0.27 -10.64
C ARG A 8 -15.88 -1.04 -9.93
N LYS A 9 -15.90 -2.36 -10.06
CA LYS A 9 -14.87 -3.27 -9.62
C LYS A 9 -14.10 -3.80 -10.83
N TYR A 10 -12.82 -4.10 -10.62
CA TYR A 10 -11.93 -4.56 -11.68
C TYR A 10 -11.58 -6.04 -11.44
N PRO A 11 -11.23 -6.80 -12.51
CA PRO A 11 -10.89 -8.21 -12.38
C PRO A 11 -9.57 -8.41 -11.61
N ASN A 12 -9.37 -9.60 -11.08
CA ASN A 12 -8.09 -10.02 -10.52
C ASN A 12 -7.13 -10.43 -11.66
N LEU A 13 -6.10 -9.63 -11.89
CA LEU A 13 -5.10 -9.86 -12.92
C LEU A 13 -3.86 -10.61 -12.40
N ILE A 14 -3.81 -10.89 -11.09
CA ILE A 14 -2.58 -11.40 -10.46
C ILE A 14 -2.69 -12.82 -9.91
N ARG A 15 -3.79 -13.54 -10.19
CA ARG A 15 -4.02 -14.88 -9.65
C ARG A 15 -2.82 -15.83 -9.88
N ASP A 16 -2.24 -15.80 -11.08
CA ASP A 16 -1.09 -16.63 -11.48
C ASP A 16 0.12 -15.76 -11.88
N TYR A 17 0.11 -14.49 -11.49
CA TYR A 17 1.15 -13.54 -11.86
C TYR A 17 2.24 -13.44 -10.79
N ILE A 18 3.47 -13.72 -11.19
CA ILE A 18 4.65 -13.59 -10.34
C ILE A 18 5.55 -12.50 -10.93
N PRO A 19 5.74 -11.36 -10.23
CA PRO A 19 6.64 -10.32 -10.74
C PRO A 19 8.09 -10.83 -10.76
N THR A 20 8.82 -10.48 -11.81
CA THR A 20 10.23 -10.86 -12.01
C THR A 20 11.19 -9.68 -11.91
N ALA A 21 10.65 -8.47 -11.79
CA ALA A 21 11.42 -7.23 -11.63
C ALA A 21 10.61 -6.19 -10.84
N PRO A 22 11.28 -5.16 -10.27
CA PRO A 22 10.60 -4.04 -9.63
C PRO A 22 9.63 -3.31 -10.59
N ASN A 23 8.58 -2.72 -10.00
CA ASN A 23 7.55 -1.92 -10.68
C ASN A 23 6.64 -2.69 -11.64
N GLN A 24 6.70 -4.01 -11.69
CA GLN A 24 5.74 -4.81 -12.46
C GLN A 24 4.39 -4.98 -11.74
N LEU A 25 4.43 -5.08 -10.42
CA LEU A 25 3.24 -5.23 -9.58
C LEU A 25 3.39 -4.41 -8.31
N TRP A 26 2.46 -3.49 -8.09
CA TRP A 26 2.27 -2.84 -6.80
C TRP A 26 1.02 -3.33 -6.12
N VAL A 27 1.12 -3.54 -4.81
CA VAL A 27 0.00 -3.93 -3.94
C VAL A 27 -0.29 -2.81 -2.95
N SER A 28 -1.57 -2.54 -2.72
CA SER A 28 -1.99 -1.48 -1.80
C SER A 28 -2.94 -1.98 -0.75
N ASP A 29 -2.78 -1.46 0.45
CA ASP A 29 -3.69 -1.70 1.57
C ASP A 29 -3.68 -0.51 2.54
N ILE A 30 -4.73 -0.41 3.37
CA ILE A 30 -4.84 0.59 4.42
C ILE A 30 -4.94 -0.12 5.77
N THR A 31 -4.00 0.19 6.64
CA THR A 31 -4.02 -0.30 8.01
C THR A 31 -4.29 0.83 9.00
N TYR A 32 -4.81 0.51 10.18
CA TYR A 32 -5.01 1.48 11.25
C TYR A 32 -3.92 1.39 12.31
N ILE A 33 -3.62 2.54 12.90
CA ILE A 33 -2.61 2.72 13.95
C ILE A 33 -3.29 3.40 15.13
N GLU A 34 -3.17 2.84 16.30
CA GLU A 34 -3.66 3.49 17.52
C GLU A 34 -2.74 4.65 17.93
N MET A 35 -3.34 5.81 18.21
CA MET A 35 -2.64 7.01 18.61
C MET A 35 -3.47 7.77 19.66
N ALA A 36 -2.99 7.87 20.89
CA ALA A 36 -3.64 8.63 21.97
C ALA A 36 -5.16 8.36 22.11
N GLY A 37 -5.57 7.08 22.03
CA GLY A 37 -6.98 6.67 22.14
C GLY A 37 -7.82 6.97 20.89
N ARG A 38 -7.19 7.28 19.77
CA ARG A 38 -7.81 7.45 18.43
C ARG A 38 -7.12 6.56 17.42
N PHE A 39 -7.74 6.42 16.25
CA PHE A 39 -7.11 5.73 15.13
C PHE A 39 -6.61 6.71 14.09
N ALA A 40 -5.38 6.49 13.62
CA ALA A 40 -4.86 6.99 12.37
C ALA A 40 -4.88 5.87 11.32
N TYR A 41 -4.93 6.21 10.06
CA TYR A 41 -5.00 5.28 8.95
C TYR A 41 -3.78 5.46 8.07
N LEU A 42 -3.00 4.40 7.91
CA LEU A 42 -1.80 4.36 7.09
C LEU A 42 -2.12 3.65 5.78
N ALA A 43 -2.15 4.40 4.69
CA ALA A 43 -2.24 3.86 3.33
C ALA A 43 -0.82 3.55 2.84
N LEU A 44 -0.60 2.35 2.33
CA LEU A 44 0.66 1.90 1.76
C LEU A 44 0.49 1.48 0.30
N VAL A 45 1.51 1.78 -0.49
CA VAL A 45 1.73 1.21 -1.82
C VAL A 45 3.08 0.51 -1.78
N THR A 46 3.12 -0.78 -2.08
CA THR A 46 4.31 -1.63 -1.94
C THR A 46 4.61 -2.33 -3.26
N ASP A 47 5.85 -2.30 -3.69
CA ASP A 47 6.33 -3.10 -4.81
C ASP A 47 6.39 -4.58 -4.40
N ALA A 48 5.67 -5.42 -5.11
CA ALA A 48 5.51 -6.83 -4.75
C ALA A 48 6.77 -7.67 -4.98
N TYR A 49 7.66 -7.23 -5.87
CA TYR A 49 8.92 -7.92 -6.15
C TYR A 49 9.98 -7.61 -5.10
N SER A 50 10.26 -6.32 -4.88
CA SER A 50 11.31 -5.89 -3.94
C SER A 50 10.82 -5.79 -2.50
N HIS A 51 9.51 -5.80 -2.27
CA HIS A 51 8.84 -5.49 -0.99
C HIS A 51 9.01 -4.03 -0.51
N LYS A 52 9.55 -3.16 -1.35
CA LYS A 52 9.76 -1.75 -1.02
C LYS A 52 8.43 -1.02 -0.90
N ILE A 53 8.26 -0.25 0.17
CA ILE A 53 7.17 0.70 0.28
C ILE A 53 7.52 1.90 -0.60
N VAL A 54 6.82 2.03 -1.73
CA VAL A 54 7.06 3.07 -2.75
C VAL A 54 6.19 4.31 -2.57
N GLY A 55 5.12 4.19 -1.79
CA GLY A 55 4.27 5.32 -1.43
C GLY A 55 3.51 5.06 -0.13
N TRP A 56 3.28 6.13 0.64
CA TRP A 56 2.53 6.04 1.87
C TRP A 56 1.88 7.38 2.25
N GLU A 57 0.81 7.28 3.03
CA GLU A 57 0.14 8.45 3.61
C GLU A 57 -0.48 8.07 4.95
N LEU A 58 -0.21 8.88 5.99
CA LEU A 58 -0.87 8.76 7.29
C LEU A 58 -1.99 9.80 7.39
N ALA A 59 -3.20 9.37 7.70
CA ALA A 59 -4.37 10.23 7.70
C ALA A 59 -5.30 10.00 8.91
N PRO A 60 -6.07 11.00 9.34
CA PRO A 60 -7.02 10.85 10.44
C PRO A 60 -8.31 10.15 10.04
N SER A 61 -8.47 9.77 8.78
CA SER A 61 -9.71 9.18 8.25
C SER A 61 -9.46 8.27 7.05
N LEU A 62 -10.43 7.41 6.74
CA LEU A 62 -10.43 6.50 5.58
C LEU A 62 -10.89 7.17 4.28
N ARG A 63 -10.69 8.46 4.07
CA ARG A 63 -11.10 9.12 2.83
C ARG A 63 -10.24 8.68 1.65
N ALA A 64 -10.85 8.58 0.47
CA ALA A 64 -10.16 8.18 -0.76
C ALA A 64 -8.98 9.09 -1.13
N CYS A 65 -9.02 10.38 -0.77
CA CYS A 65 -7.92 11.32 -1.00
C CYS A 65 -6.61 10.90 -0.31
N ASN A 66 -6.68 10.14 0.78
CA ASN A 66 -5.50 9.70 1.52
C ASN A 66 -4.80 8.53 0.79
N ALA A 67 -5.56 7.53 0.34
CA ALA A 67 -5.02 6.49 -0.53
C ALA A 67 -4.48 7.08 -1.84
N LEU A 68 -5.14 8.11 -2.37
CA LEU A 68 -4.69 8.85 -3.56
C LEU A 68 -3.35 9.56 -3.34
N ALA A 69 -3.10 10.11 -2.14
CA ALA A 69 -1.83 10.75 -1.80
C ALA A 69 -0.68 9.73 -1.78
N ALA A 70 -0.90 8.56 -1.16
CA ALA A 70 0.08 7.45 -1.19
C ALA A 70 0.38 7.00 -2.63
N LEU A 71 -0.66 6.86 -3.48
CA LEU A 71 -0.49 6.50 -4.88
C LEU A 71 0.30 7.56 -5.66
N LYS A 72 0.03 8.85 -5.45
CA LYS A 72 0.79 9.93 -6.09
C LYS A 72 2.26 9.89 -5.71
N MET A 73 2.58 9.66 -4.44
CA MET A 73 3.97 9.50 -3.98
C MET A 73 4.64 8.34 -4.73
N ALA A 74 3.98 7.19 -4.82
CA ALA A 74 4.49 6.01 -5.53
C ALA A 74 4.73 6.29 -7.02
N LEU A 75 3.75 6.88 -7.71
CA LEU A 75 3.84 7.18 -9.14
C LEU A 75 4.98 8.18 -9.46
N ASN A 76 5.26 9.12 -8.57
CA ASN A 76 6.37 10.06 -8.71
C ASN A 76 7.75 9.38 -8.63
N SER A 77 7.84 8.16 -8.11
CA SER A 77 9.09 7.38 -8.05
C SER A 77 9.34 6.56 -9.32
N LEU A 78 8.35 6.44 -10.22
CA LEU A 78 8.52 5.72 -11.49
C LEU A 78 9.39 6.51 -12.46
N PRO A 79 10.22 5.82 -13.26
CA PRO A 79 10.89 6.44 -14.40
C PRO A 79 9.88 7.05 -15.37
N GLU A 80 10.26 8.15 -16.01
CA GLU A 80 9.43 8.78 -17.05
C GLU A 80 9.13 7.80 -18.18
N GLY A 81 7.86 7.73 -18.60
CA GLY A 81 7.41 6.84 -19.66
C GLY A 81 7.31 5.36 -19.28
N TYR A 82 7.45 5.02 -17.99
CA TYR A 82 7.30 3.63 -17.55
C TYR A 82 5.92 3.07 -17.91
N SER A 83 5.87 1.81 -18.31
CA SER A 83 4.64 1.10 -18.71
C SER A 83 4.68 -0.37 -18.24
N GLY A 84 3.52 -1.01 -18.17
CA GLY A 84 3.40 -2.42 -17.78
C GLY A 84 3.17 -2.67 -16.30
N LEU A 85 3.04 -1.60 -15.48
CA LEU A 85 2.70 -1.72 -14.06
C LEU A 85 1.26 -2.21 -13.88
N ILE A 86 1.08 -3.20 -13.01
CA ILE A 86 -0.20 -3.60 -12.46
C ILE A 86 -0.30 -3.06 -11.02
N HIS A 87 -1.41 -2.40 -10.71
CA HIS A 87 -1.74 -2.00 -9.34
C HIS A 87 -2.86 -2.89 -8.81
N HIS A 88 -2.62 -3.57 -7.70
CA HIS A 88 -3.58 -4.48 -7.07
C HIS A 88 -3.99 -3.98 -5.67
N SER A 89 -5.28 -4.08 -5.36
CA SER A 89 -5.84 -3.72 -4.05
C SER A 89 -7.07 -4.57 -3.74
N ASP A 90 -7.59 -4.44 -2.53
CA ASP A 90 -8.94 -4.88 -2.22
C ASP A 90 -9.99 -4.05 -2.98
N ARG A 91 -11.28 -4.43 -2.81
CA ARG A 91 -12.42 -3.70 -3.39
C ARG A 91 -12.95 -2.57 -2.50
N GLY A 92 -12.10 -1.99 -1.66
CA GLY A 92 -12.47 -0.87 -0.81
C GLY A 92 -12.89 0.36 -1.62
N SER A 93 -13.84 1.13 -1.06
CA SER A 93 -14.37 2.33 -1.72
C SER A 93 -13.29 3.36 -2.09
N GLN A 94 -12.17 3.37 -1.35
CA GLN A 94 -11.04 4.24 -1.60
C GLN A 94 -10.41 3.95 -2.95
N TYR A 95 -10.18 2.66 -3.26
CA TYR A 95 -9.54 2.18 -4.48
C TYR A 95 -10.48 2.19 -5.70
N CYS A 96 -11.79 2.06 -5.45
CA CYS A 96 -12.83 2.14 -6.49
C CYS A 96 -13.25 3.58 -6.81
N SER A 97 -12.76 4.59 -6.07
CA SER A 97 -13.13 5.98 -6.27
C SER A 97 -12.68 6.49 -7.65
N ALA A 98 -13.49 7.36 -8.27
CA ALA A 98 -13.19 7.90 -9.59
C ALA A 98 -11.83 8.60 -9.65
N SER A 99 -11.45 9.33 -8.60
CA SER A 99 -10.15 10.02 -8.54
C SER A 99 -8.97 9.04 -8.53
N TYR A 100 -9.09 7.92 -7.81
CA TYR A 100 -8.05 6.90 -7.74
C TYR A 100 -7.90 6.16 -9.07
N VAL A 101 -9.02 5.71 -9.64
CA VAL A 101 -9.07 5.03 -10.93
C VAL A 101 -8.57 5.92 -12.07
N ASN A 102 -8.98 7.20 -12.09
CA ASN A 102 -8.54 8.15 -13.10
C ASN A 102 -7.02 8.37 -13.06
N LEU A 103 -6.43 8.47 -11.85
CA LEU A 103 -4.98 8.63 -11.70
C LEU A 103 -4.22 7.41 -12.24
N LEU A 104 -4.64 6.19 -11.92
CA LEU A 104 -4.05 4.97 -12.47
C LEU A 104 -4.17 4.92 -14.00
N THR A 105 -5.34 5.27 -14.54
CA THR A 105 -5.60 5.27 -15.99
C THR A 105 -4.73 6.31 -16.72
N GLN A 106 -4.57 7.52 -16.16
CA GLN A 106 -3.70 8.56 -16.72
C GLN A 106 -2.24 8.11 -16.82
N HIS A 107 -1.78 7.33 -15.85
CA HIS A 107 -0.42 6.74 -15.85
C HIS A 107 -0.34 5.39 -16.59
N LYS A 108 -1.40 4.97 -17.29
CA LYS A 108 -1.47 3.69 -18.04
C LYS A 108 -1.18 2.47 -17.16
N VAL A 109 -1.50 2.55 -15.86
CA VAL A 109 -1.38 1.46 -14.91
C VAL A 109 -2.58 0.54 -15.03
N GLN A 110 -2.36 -0.77 -15.11
CA GLN A 110 -3.43 -1.75 -15.13
C GLN A 110 -4.03 -1.91 -13.73
N ILE A 111 -5.36 -1.94 -13.64
CA ILE A 111 -6.07 -2.03 -12.36
C ILE A 111 -6.49 -3.46 -12.12
N SER A 112 -6.09 -3.99 -10.97
CA SER A 112 -6.43 -5.32 -10.49
C SER A 112 -7.04 -5.22 -9.08
N MET A 113 -8.04 -6.03 -8.79
CA MET A 113 -8.68 -6.07 -7.47
C MET A 113 -8.94 -7.50 -7.04
N THR A 114 -8.95 -7.74 -5.72
CA THR A 114 -9.39 -9.04 -5.17
C THR A 114 -10.79 -9.39 -5.66
N GLU A 115 -11.05 -10.66 -5.95
CA GLU A 115 -12.38 -11.13 -6.41
C GLU A 115 -13.18 -11.81 -5.31
N SER A 116 -12.50 -12.58 -4.49
CA SER A 116 -13.05 -13.22 -3.29
C SER A 116 -12.62 -12.45 -2.04
N GLY A 117 -13.21 -12.76 -0.91
CA GLY A 117 -12.72 -12.28 0.38
C GLY A 117 -11.51 -13.07 0.89
N ASP A 118 -10.79 -13.77 0.02
CA ASP A 118 -9.62 -14.58 0.39
C ASP A 118 -8.43 -13.65 0.74
N PRO A 119 -7.92 -13.70 1.98
CA PRO A 119 -6.74 -12.93 2.38
C PRO A 119 -5.52 -13.17 1.50
N LEU A 120 -5.39 -14.37 0.91
CA LEU A 120 -4.26 -14.70 0.04
C LEU A 120 -4.20 -13.82 -1.22
N GLU A 121 -5.33 -13.25 -1.65
CA GLU A 121 -5.35 -12.37 -2.82
C GLU A 121 -4.61 -11.03 -2.59
N ASN A 122 -4.36 -10.61 -1.33
CA ASN A 122 -3.56 -9.41 -1.01
C ASN A 122 -2.50 -9.68 0.08
N ALA A 123 -2.03 -10.92 0.16
CA ALA A 123 -1.16 -11.40 1.23
C ALA A 123 0.15 -10.61 1.39
N ILE A 124 0.72 -10.08 0.30
CA ILE A 124 1.94 -9.27 0.36
C ILE A 124 1.69 -7.96 1.13
N ALA A 125 0.63 -7.24 0.78
CA ALA A 125 0.29 -5.98 1.46
C ALA A 125 -0.04 -6.22 2.94
N GLU A 126 -0.82 -7.26 3.26
CA GLU A 126 -1.13 -7.64 4.64
C GLU A 126 0.12 -8.00 5.44
N ARG A 127 1.06 -8.75 4.82
CA ARG A 127 2.33 -9.11 5.46
C ARG A 127 3.18 -7.88 5.79
N ILE A 128 3.29 -6.91 4.88
CA ILE A 128 4.06 -5.68 5.11
C ILE A 128 3.43 -4.86 6.25
N ASN A 129 2.11 -4.71 6.25
CA ASN A 129 1.38 -4.09 7.36
C ASN A 129 1.65 -4.80 8.69
N GLY A 130 1.62 -6.13 8.69
CA GLY A 130 1.93 -6.94 9.86
C GLY A 130 3.35 -6.70 10.39
N ILE A 131 4.35 -6.67 9.50
CA ILE A 131 5.74 -6.40 9.86
C ILE A 131 5.89 -5.03 10.51
N LEU A 132 5.37 -3.96 9.90
CA LEU A 132 5.45 -2.62 10.46
C LEU A 132 4.82 -2.55 11.86
N LYS A 133 3.67 -3.20 12.04
CA LYS A 133 2.96 -3.23 13.33
C LYS A 133 3.74 -4.00 14.40
N THR A 134 4.18 -5.21 14.09
CA THR A 134 4.78 -6.10 15.09
C THR A 134 6.22 -5.74 15.43
N GLU A 135 6.99 -5.21 14.50
CA GLU A 135 8.40 -4.91 14.73
C GLU A 135 8.64 -3.50 15.29
N TRP A 136 7.70 -2.55 15.08
CA TRP A 136 7.91 -1.15 15.49
C TRP A 136 6.74 -0.47 16.17
N ILE A 137 5.49 -0.71 15.71
CA ILE A 137 4.37 0.14 16.11
C ILE A 137 3.76 -0.29 17.44
N TYR A 138 3.58 -1.58 17.69
CA TYR A 138 2.83 -2.08 18.86
C TYR A 138 3.49 -1.77 20.20
N ASP A 139 4.81 -1.64 20.24
CA ASP A 139 5.55 -1.37 21.46
C ASP A 139 5.71 0.13 21.77
N VAL A 140 5.16 1.00 20.91
CA VAL A 140 5.32 2.46 21.03
C VAL A 140 3.99 3.14 21.34
N LYS A 141 3.97 3.96 22.39
CA LYS A 141 2.83 4.82 22.72
C LYS A 141 2.93 6.15 21.95
N LEU A 142 2.22 6.25 20.84
CA LEU A 142 2.15 7.45 20.03
C LEU A 142 1.18 8.46 20.66
N LYS A 143 1.67 9.67 20.97
CA LYS A 143 0.94 10.66 21.77
C LYS A 143 0.36 11.81 20.97
N SER A 144 0.96 12.14 19.84
CA SER A 144 0.53 13.26 19.01
C SER A 144 0.60 12.93 17.52
N TRP A 145 -0.13 13.72 16.73
CA TRP A 145 -0.13 13.58 15.27
C TRP A 145 1.27 13.75 14.67
N GLN A 146 1.98 14.80 15.07
CA GLN A 146 3.31 15.10 14.54
C GLN A 146 4.33 14.02 14.91
N GLU A 147 4.28 13.54 16.15
CA GLU A 147 5.12 12.42 16.61
C GLU A 147 4.84 11.16 15.77
N THR A 148 3.57 10.86 15.51
CA THR A 148 3.18 9.68 14.73
C THR A 148 3.65 9.77 13.30
N ILE A 149 3.49 10.90 12.61
CA ILE A 149 4.00 11.09 11.25
C ILE A 149 5.52 10.90 11.20
N ASN A 150 6.26 11.54 12.09
CA ASN A 150 7.72 11.44 12.14
C ASN A 150 8.17 10.00 12.41
N PHE A 151 7.47 9.32 13.31
CA PHE A 151 7.75 7.91 13.63
C PHE A 151 7.48 7.01 12.43
N ILE A 152 6.33 7.15 11.76
CA ILE A 152 5.98 6.35 10.58
C ILE A 152 6.97 6.61 9.43
N SER A 153 7.33 7.86 9.17
CA SER A 153 8.35 8.20 8.17
C SER A 153 9.68 7.49 8.44
N ARG A 154 10.13 7.52 9.72
CA ARG A 154 11.38 6.88 10.13
C ARG A 154 11.33 5.35 10.00
N ILE A 155 10.26 4.70 10.42
CA ILE A 155 10.18 3.23 10.33
C ILE A 155 10.07 2.75 8.89
N ILE A 156 9.41 3.50 8.01
CA ILE A 156 9.38 3.19 6.58
C ILE A 156 10.77 3.33 5.95
N ASP A 157 11.53 4.34 6.34
CA ASP A 157 12.93 4.49 5.90
C ASP A 157 13.80 3.32 6.38
N LEU A 158 13.71 2.95 7.67
CA LEU A 158 14.40 1.79 8.23
C LEU A 158 14.00 0.48 7.53
N TYR A 159 12.69 0.30 7.30
CA TYR A 159 12.15 -0.85 6.58
C TYR A 159 12.73 -0.95 5.17
N ASN A 160 12.71 0.14 4.42
CA ASN A 160 13.15 0.15 3.02
C ASN A 160 14.67 0.03 2.85
N ASN A 161 15.48 0.51 3.80
CA ASN A 161 16.93 0.65 3.60
C ASN A 161 17.79 -0.22 4.51
N GLN A 162 17.21 -0.80 5.57
CA GLN A 162 18.01 -1.51 6.58
C GLN A 162 17.43 -2.88 6.96
N ARG A 163 16.14 -3.12 6.71
CA ARG A 163 15.51 -4.38 7.10
C ARG A 163 15.68 -5.46 6.03
N PRO A 164 16.41 -6.56 6.31
CA PRO A 164 16.50 -7.67 5.36
C PRO A 164 15.22 -8.51 5.34
N HIS A 165 14.87 -9.04 4.18
CA HIS A 165 13.73 -9.93 3.98
C HIS A 165 14.17 -11.32 3.50
N GLN A 166 13.74 -12.36 4.20
CA GLN A 166 14.05 -13.74 3.83
C GLN A 166 13.56 -14.09 2.41
N SER A 167 12.37 -13.61 2.02
CA SER A 167 11.76 -13.88 0.71
C SER A 167 12.51 -13.29 -0.48
N ILE A 168 13.40 -12.34 -0.25
CA ILE A 168 14.29 -11.75 -1.25
C ILE A 168 15.76 -12.02 -0.91
N SER A 169 16.05 -13.22 -0.42
CA SER A 169 17.41 -13.68 -0.12
C SER A 169 18.16 -12.80 0.90
N TYR A 170 17.44 -12.33 1.93
CA TYR A 170 17.95 -11.42 2.98
C TYR A 170 18.48 -10.07 2.46
N MET A 171 18.10 -9.68 1.26
CA MET A 171 18.34 -8.31 0.79
C MET A 171 17.33 -7.32 1.43
N VAL A 172 17.68 -6.06 1.39
CA VAL A 172 16.74 -4.97 1.71
C VAL A 172 15.88 -4.65 0.50
N PRO A 173 14.66 -4.13 0.71
CA PRO A 173 13.71 -3.74 -0.34
C PRO A 173 14.26 -2.79 -1.41
#